data_2be53284ab6ce446ba183e35c1d5a864
#
_entry.id   2be53284ab6ce446ba183e35c1d5a864
#
_cell.length_a   1.000
_cell.length_b   1.000
_cell.length_c   1.000
_cell.angle_alpha   90.00
_cell.angle_beta   90.00
_cell.angle_gamma   90.00
#
_symmetry.space_group_name_H-M   'P 1'
#
loop_
_entity.id
_entity.type
_entity.pdbx_description
1 polymer ?
#
loop_
_entity_poly.entity_id
_entity_poly.type
_entity_poly.pdbx_seq_one_letter_code
_entity_poly.pdbx_strand_id
1 'polypeptide(L)'
;MALNSLKRNLAHARMAHTALKLRRADDEQLRERARQHLVNQMGKMRGLPQKLGQMLSFSLEDNTGDDETDEGQNAYARLQESAEPLPLGTAVAELEKAWGKPVETVLQSIEPSEHTGSLGQVHRAVTLDGRYVAIKVRYPGIRGAVMTDLKTLGWLSAPMGSLRRGFDLSSYRQVILNNLECELDYRLEAECLRDFGSWTANEQNLVVPTVVEELTTEEVLVSSWEEGETWQDVRRNWSTQ
;
A
#
# COMPACT_ATOMS: atom_id res chain seq x y z
N MET A 1 3.44 10.20 20.41
CA MET A 1 3.96 10.70 19.12
C MET A 1 5.49 10.63 19.00
N ALA A 2 6.28 11.13 19.96
CA ALA A 2 7.76 11.16 19.87
C ALA A 2 8.43 9.79 19.72
N LEU A 3 7.95 8.74 20.39
CA LEU A 3 8.54 7.40 20.35
C LEU A 3 8.38 6.73 18.96
N ASN A 4 7.30 7.03 18.24
CA ASN A 4 7.08 6.53 16.88
C ASN A 4 7.99 7.23 15.86
N SER A 5 8.25 8.52 16.04
CA SER A 5 9.17 9.27 15.19
C SER A 5 10.62 8.81 15.36
N LEU A 6 11.05 8.51 16.58
CA LEU A 6 12.40 8.00 16.86
C LEU A 6 12.63 6.61 16.24
N LYS A 7 11.66 5.69 16.39
CA LYS A 7 11.71 4.36 15.76
C LYS A 7 11.77 4.49 14.24
N ARG A 8 11.01 5.40 13.66
CA ARG A 8 10.98 5.65 12.22
C ARG A 8 12.31 6.22 11.70
N ASN A 9 12.88 7.20 12.41
CA ASN A 9 14.19 7.75 12.05
C ASN A 9 15.30 6.69 12.14
N LEU A 10 15.25 5.78 13.12
CA LEU A 10 16.19 4.67 13.23
C LEU A 10 16.03 3.68 12.07
N ALA A 11 14.81 3.41 11.63
CA ALA A 11 14.55 2.56 10.46
C ALA A 11 15.09 3.21 9.19
N HIS A 12 14.89 4.51 8.98
CA HIS A 12 15.50 5.27 7.88
C HIS A 12 17.03 5.20 7.89
N ALA A 13 17.67 5.36 9.06
CA ALA A 13 19.11 5.24 9.19
C ALA A 13 19.62 3.83 8.81
N ARG A 14 18.90 2.78 9.20
CA ARG A 14 19.20 1.39 8.82
C ARG A 14 19.07 1.17 7.32
N MET A 15 18.00 1.68 6.70
CA MET A 15 17.84 1.61 5.24
C MET A 15 18.94 2.34 4.51
N ALA A 16 19.31 3.56 4.93
CA ALA A 16 20.42 4.32 4.37
C ALA A 16 21.74 3.54 4.46
N HIS A 17 22.01 2.90 5.60
CA HIS A 17 23.17 2.04 5.77
C HIS A 17 23.18 0.85 4.82
N THR A 18 22.04 0.18 4.64
CA THR A 18 21.90 -0.94 3.71
C THR A 18 22.06 -0.50 2.25
N ALA A 19 21.51 0.67 1.89
CA ALA A 19 21.71 1.27 0.58
C ALA A 19 23.18 1.62 0.28
N LEU A 20 23.93 2.08 1.29
CA LEU A 20 25.36 2.30 1.19
C LEU A 20 26.15 1.00 1.00
N LYS A 21 25.75 -0.09 1.67
CA LYS A 21 26.36 -1.43 1.45
C LYS A 21 26.09 -1.91 0.04
N LEU A 22 24.84 -1.76 -0.46
CA LEU A 22 24.48 -2.11 -1.83
C LEU A 22 25.36 -1.37 -2.86
N ARG A 23 25.60 -0.08 -2.63
CA ARG A 23 26.46 0.74 -3.51
C ARG A 23 27.92 0.30 -3.53
N ARG A 24 28.43 -0.23 -2.41
CA ARG A 24 29.84 -0.63 -2.22
C ARG A 24 30.10 -2.10 -2.51
N ALA A 25 29.08 -2.88 -2.78
CA ALA A 25 29.23 -4.28 -3.06
C ALA A 25 29.82 -4.47 -4.48
N ASP A 26 30.98 -5.08 -4.57
CA ASP A 26 31.65 -5.42 -5.83
C ASP A 26 31.20 -6.78 -6.37
N ASP A 27 30.63 -7.64 -5.52
CA ASP A 27 30.12 -8.97 -5.83
C ASP A 27 28.60 -8.94 -6.04
N GLU A 28 28.12 -9.60 -7.12
CA GLU A 28 26.70 -9.66 -7.49
C GLU A 28 25.85 -10.35 -6.41
N GLN A 29 26.37 -11.40 -5.77
CA GLN A 29 25.66 -12.07 -4.68
C GLN A 29 25.49 -11.18 -3.46
N LEU A 30 26.50 -10.36 -3.14
CA LEU A 30 26.40 -9.38 -2.06
C LEU A 30 25.42 -8.25 -2.39
N ARG A 31 25.37 -7.83 -3.66
CA ARG A 31 24.38 -6.85 -4.16
C ARG A 31 22.98 -7.39 -4.02
N GLU A 32 22.72 -8.62 -4.45
CA GLU A 32 21.40 -9.22 -4.38
C GLU A 32 20.93 -9.37 -2.93
N ARG A 33 21.78 -9.87 -2.03
CA ARG A 33 21.47 -9.96 -0.59
C ARG A 33 21.17 -8.59 0.02
N ALA A 34 21.94 -7.56 -0.34
CA ALA A 34 21.73 -6.20 0.15
C ALA A 34 20.42 -5.59 -0.39
N ARG A 35 20.07 -5.89 -1.67
CA ARG A 35 18.81 -5.49 -2.31
C ARG A 35 17.62 -6.13 -1.63
N GLN A 36 17.62 -7.45 -1.45
CA GLN A 36 16.56 -8.17 -0.75
C GLN A 36 16.39 -7.67 0.70
N HIS A 37 17.50 -7.38 1.38
CA HIS A 37 17.44 -6.84 2.73
C HIS A 37 16.84 -5.43 2.76
N LEU A 38 17.17 -4.57 1.78
CA LEU A 38 16.59 -3.23 1.65
C LEU A 38 15.09 -3.30 1.37
N VAL A 39 14.67 -4.13 0.42
CA VAL A 39 13.26 -4.38 0.08
C VAL A 39 12.48 -4.86 1.29
N ASN A 40 13.01 -5.82 2.04
CA ASN A 40 12.40 -6.32 3.28
C ASN A 40 12.30 -5.24 4.37
N GLN A 41 13.28 -4.34 4.47
CA GLN A 41 13.20 -3.20 5.40
C GLN A 41 12.12 -2.20 4.97
N MET A 42 12.01 -1.93 3.67
CA MET A 42 10.98 -1.03 3.11
C MET A 42 9.57 -1.60 3.32
N GLY A 43 9.37 -2.90 3.10
CA GLY A 43 8.09 -3.57 3.31
C GLY A 43 7.58 -3.53 4.75
N LYS A 44 8.48 -3.55 5.74
CA LYS A 44 8.12 -3.42 7.17
C LYS A 44 7.75 -2.01 7.58
N MET A 45 8.04 -1.00 6.75
CA MET A 45 7.72 0.38 7.01
C MET A 45 6.47 0.78 6.22
N ARG A 46 5.33 0.89 6.91
CA ARG A 46 4.09 1.40 6.31
C ARG A 46 4.29 2.79 5.71
N GLY A 47 3.56 3.08 4.65
CA GLY A 47 3.60 4.36 3.97
C GLY A 47 4.54 4.37 2.77
N LEU A 48 5.23 5.49 2.58
CA LEU A 48 6.05 5.73 1.41
C LEU A 48 7.19 4.71 1.18
N PRO A 49 7.95 4.25 2.20
CA PRO A 49 8.98 3.24 1.97
C PRO A 49 8.43 1.94 1.39
N GLN A 50 7.30 1.45 1.91
CA GLN A 50 6.64 0.25 1.40
C GLN A 50 6.20 0.45 -0.06
N LYS A 51 5.59 1.60 -0.38
CA LYS A 51 5.16 1.92 -1.75
C LYS A 51 6.32 2.02 -2.73
N LEU A 52 7.41 2.67 -2.34
CA LEU A 52 8.63 2.72 -3.16
C LEU A 52 9.25 1.33 -3.34
N GLY A 53 9.23 0.49 -2.33
CA GLY A 53 9.68 -0.90 -2.43
C GLY A 53 8.86 -1.67 -3.47
N GLN A 54 7.54 -1.51 -3.50
CA GLN A 54 6.65 -2.08 -4.51
C GLN A 54 6.99 -1.57 -5.92
N MET A 55 7.16 -0.26 -6.09
CA MET A 55 7.52 0.32 -7.40
C MET A 55 8.90 -0.16 -7.90
N LEU A 56 9.87 -0.28 -7.00
CA LEU A 56 11.20 -0.78 -7.34
C LEU A 56 11.20 -2.26 -7.73
N SER A 57 10.34 -3.08 -7.12
CA SER A 57 10.23 -4.50 -7.50
C SER A 57 9.70 -4.66 -8.92
N PHE A 58 8.69 -3.90 -9.35
CA PHE A 58 8.21 -3.89 -10.74
C PHE A 58 9.28 -3.49 -11.75
N SER A 59 10.06 -2.44 -11.45
CA SER A 59 11.10 -1.95 -12.36
C SER A 59 12.27 -2.93 -12.52
N LEU A 60 12.40 -3.90 -11.63
CA LEU A 60 13.46 -4.92 -11.69
C LEU A 60 13.02 -6.16 -12.46
N GLU A 61 11.72 -6.45 -12.50
CA GLU A 61 11.14 -7.55 -13.30
C GLU A 61 11.28 -7.31 -14.82
N ASP A 62 11.16 -6.06 -15.28
CA ASP A 62 11.29 -5.69 -16.69
C ASP A 62 12.72 -5.88 -17.28
N ASN A 63 13.75 -5.99 -16.44
CA ASN A 63 15.15 -6.10 -16.89
C ASN A 63 15.73 -7.52 -16.85
N THR A 64 15.01 -8.50 -16.33
CA THR A 64 15.40 -9.91 -16.39
C THR A 64 14.56 -10.60 -17.45
N GLY A 65 15.06 -10.62 -18.68
CA GLY A 65 14.39 -11.33 -19.78
C GLY A 65 14.13 -12.79 -19.42
N ASP A 66 12.97 -13.26 -19.80
CA ASP A 66 12.45 -14.63 -20.00
C ASP A 66 12.86 -15.78 -19.03
N ASP A 67 13.66 -15.57 -18.03
CA ASP A 67 13.83 -16.54 -16.94
C ASP A 67 12.82 -16.19 -15.83
N GLU A 68 11.69 -16.90 -15.86
CA GLU A 68 10.70 -17.01 -14.77
C GLU A 68 11.37 -17.57 -13.50
N THR A 69 12.27 -16.83 -12.89
CA THR A 69 12.74 -17.19 -11.55
C THR A 69 11.70 -16.72 -10.56
N ASP A 70 11.07 -17.69 -9.93
CA ASP A 70 10.10 -17.63 -8.83
C ASP A 70 10.50 -16.64 -7.69
N GLU A 71 11.74 -16.16 -7.69
CA GLU A 71 12.33 -15.28 -6.69
C GLU A 71 11.88 -13.81 -6.80
N GLY A 72 11.66 -13.27 -8.01
CA GLY A 72 11.19 -11.89 -8.19
C GLY A 72 9.73 -11.74 -7.77
N GLN A 73 8.88 -12.68 -8.17
CA GLN A 73 7.47 -12.74 -7.77
C GLN A 73 7.32 -12.94 -6.25
N ASN A 74 8.20 -13.73 -5.64
CA ASN A 74 8.26 -13.92 -4.19
C ASN A 74 8.65 -12.65 -3.43
N ALA A 75 9.49 -11.79 -3.96
CA ALA A 75 9.87 -10.54 -3.31
C ALA A 75 8.70 -9.54 -3.26
N TYR A 76 7.91 -9.46 -4.35
CA TYR A 76 6.72 -8.61 -4.41
C TYR A 76 5.58 -9.12 -3.51
N ALA A 77 5.29 -10.42 -3.55
CA ALA A 77 4.32 -11.04 -2.66
C ALA A 77 4.68 -10.78 -1.18
N ARG A 78 5.95 -10.93 -0.82
CA ARG A 78 6.44 -10.62 0.54
C ARG A 78 6.26 -9.15 0.94
N LEU A 79 6.32 -8.21 -0.01
CA LEU A 79 6.06 -6.79 0.29
C LEU A 79 4.58 -6.51 0.55
N GLN A 80 3.68 -7.24 -0.12
CA GLN A 80 2.25 -7.15 0.14
C GLN A 80 1.85 -7.84 1.45
N GLU A 81 2.44 -8.99 1.74
CA GLU A 81 2.17 -9.80 2.94
C GLU A 81 2.88 -9.30 4.21
N SER A 82 3.85 -8.39 4.09
CA SER A 82 4.76 -8.04 5.20
C SER A 82 4.17 -7.13 6.28
N ALA A 83 2.99 -6.57 6.08
CA ALA A 83 2.35 -5.68 7.07
C ALA A 83 1.25 -6.45 7.82
N GLU A 84 1.51 -6.82 9.08
CA GLU A 84 0.45 -7.34 9.95
C GLU A 84 -0.69 -6.31 10.07
N PRO A 85 -1.97 -6.73 9.95
CA PRO A 85 -3.09 -5.81 10.14
C PRO A 85 -3.07 -5.20 11.55
N LEU A 86 -3.59 -3.99 11.68
CA LEU A 86 -3.82 -3.41 13.00
C LEU A 86 -4.93 -4.19 13.71
N PRO A 87 -4.86 -4.28 15.05
CA PRO A 87 -5.94 -4.85 15.84
C PRO A 87 -7.28 -4.19 15.51
N LEU A 88 -8.35 -4.98 15.45
CA LEU A 88 -9.70 -4.52 15.13
C LEU A 88 -10.12 -3.31 15.99
N GLY A 89 -9.83 -3.32 17.29
CA GLY A 89 -10.15 -2.19 18.16
C GLY A 89 -9.47 -0.87 17.77
N THR A 90 -8.30 -0.93 17.13
CA THR A 90 -7.64 0.28 16.59
C THR A 90 -8.36 0.79 15.35
N ALA A 91 -8.79 -0.11 14.46
CA ALA A 91 -9.56 0.25 13.27
C ALA A 91 -10.93 0.86 13.68
N VAL A 92 -11.62 0.22 14.62
CA VAL A 92 -12.91 0.73 15.18
C VAL A 92 -12.74 2.15 15.72
N ALA A 93 -11.69 2.42 16.51
CA ALA A 93 -11.44 3.75 17.05
C ALA A 93 -11.20 4.81 15.94
N GLU A 94 -10.53 4.46 14.85
CA GLU A 94 -10.36 5.37 13.71
C GLU A 94 -11.68 5.56 12.93
N LEU A 95 -12.52 4.52 12.81
CA LEU A 95 -13.84 4.63 12.20
C LEU A 95 -14.76 5.57 13.01
N GLU A 96 -14.83 5.37 14.32
CA GLU A 96 -15.63 6.21 15.21
C GLU A 96 -15.20 7.67 15.17
N LYS A 97 -13.89 7.90 15.12
CA LYS A 97 -13.32 9.24 14.95
C LYS A 97 -13.70 9.85 13.60
N ALA A 98 -13.66 9.10 12.52
CA ALA A 98 -13.98 9.59 11.17
C ALA A 98 -15.47 9.86 11.00
N TRP A 99 -16.33 9.03 11.59
CA TRP A 99 -17.79 9.17 11.52
C TRP A 99 -18.40 10.07 12.61
N GLY A 100 -17.63 10.34 13.68
CA GLY A 100 -18.12 11.14 14.81
C GLY A 100 -19.24 10.47 15.63
N LYS A 101 -19.36 9.13 15.52
CA LYS A 101 -20.40 8.33 16.19
C LYS A 101 -19.90 6.91 16.45
N PRO A 102 -20.48 6.20 17.46
CA PRO A 102 -20.10 4.81 17.76
C PRO A 102 -20.36 3.88 16.57
N VAL A 103 -19.45 2.90 16.37
CA VAL A 103 -19.51 1.99 15.22
C VAL A 103 -20.77 1.14 15.19
N GLU A 104 -21.30 0.74 16.35
CA GLU A 104 -22.54 -0.02 16.50
C GLU A 104 -23.80 0.74 16.07
N THR A 105 -23.70 2.06 15.90
CA THR A 105 -24.81 2.88 15.33
C THR A 105 -24.82 2.89 13.81
N VAL A 106 -23.80 2.28 13.18
CA VAL A 106 -23.60 2.24 11.72
C VAL A 106 -23.55 0.81 11.21
N LEU A 107 -22.86 -0.07 11.94
CA LEU A 107 -22.59 -1.43 11.54
C LEU A 107 -23.28 -2.43 12.48
N GLN A 108 -23.80 -3.50 11.89
CA GLN A 108 -24.23 -4.69 12.61
C GLN A 108 -23.04 -5.54 13.03
N SER A 109 -22.03 -5.65 12.16
CA SER A 109 -20.78 -6.38 12.42
C SER A 109 -19.63 -5.85 11.59
N ILE A 110 -18.42 -6.05 12.08
CA ILE A 110 -17.16 -5.78 11.37
C ILE A 110 -16.16 -6.89 11.67
N GLU A 111 -15.52 -7.43 10.65
CA GLU A 111 -14.56 -8.53 10.75
C GLU A 111 -13.13 -7.99 10.91
N PRO A 112 -12.21 -8.76 11.53
CA PRO A 112 -10.78 -8.44 11.48
C PRO A 112 -10.31 -8.33 10.03
N SER A 113 -9.36 -7.44 9.77
CA SER A 113 -8.82 -7.28 8.42
C SER A 113 -7.92 -8.46 8.04
N GLU A 114 -8.14 -8.99 6.85
CA GLU A 114 -7.26 -9.94 6.18
C GLU A 114 -6.42 -9.27 5.07
N HIS A 115 -6.78 -8.04 4.70
CA HIS A 115 -6.17 -7.30 3.60
C HIS A 115 -5.53 -6.00 4.07
N THR A 116 -4.22 -5.91 3.92
CA THR A 116 -3.44 -4.74 4.29
C THR A 116 -2.84 -4.05 3.07
N GLY A 117 -2.92 -2.73 3.05
CA GLY A 117 -2.22 -1.90 2.08
C GLY A 117 -1.08 -1.10 2.72
N SER A 118 -0.40 -0.29 1.93
CA SER A 118 0.68 0.58 2.41
C SER A 118 0.19 1.72 3.32
N LEU A 119 -1.04 2.18 3.13
CA LEU A 119 -1.60 3.35 3.81
C LEU A 119 -2.81 3.04 4.70
N GLY A 120 -3.40 1.86 4.57
CA GLY A 120 -4.59 1.45 5.30
C GLY A 120 -4.84 -0.05 5.19
N GLN A 121 -5.95 -0.50 5.75
CA GLN A 121 -6.41 -1.88 5.70
C GLN A 121 -7.88 -1.94 5.38
N VAL A 122 -8.35 -3.08 4.87
CA VAL A 122 -9.74 -3.29 4.46
C VAL A 122 -10.40 -4.31 5.39
N HIS A 123 -11.61 -3.98 5.82
CA HIS A 123 -12.45 -4.83 6.65
C HIS A 123 -13.73 -5.18 5.89
N ARG A 124 -14.17 -6.41 6.02
CA ARG A 124 -15.53 -6.80 5.65
C ARG A 124 -16.46 -6.43 6.79
N ALA A 125 -17.63 -5.85 6.47
CA ALA A 125 -18.59 -5.45 7.46
C ALA A 125 -20.02 -5.60 6.94
N VAL A 126 -21.00 -5.56 7.87
CA VAL A 126 -22.42 -5.53 7.57
C VAL A 126 -23.01 -4.26 8.18
N THR A 127 -23.67 -3.45 7.38
CA THR A 127 -24.38 -2.25 7.84
C THR A 127 -25.67 -2.61 8.58
N LEU A 128 -26.27 -1.67 9.33
CA LEU A 128 -27.51 -1.92 10.05
C LEU A 128 -28.70 -2.28 9.13
N ASP A 129 -28.68 -1.84 7.88
CA ASP A 129 -29.66 -2.19 6.84
C ASP A 129 -29.35 -3.50 6.11
N GLY A 130 -28.31 -4.23 6.55
CA GLY A 130 -27.97 -5.57 6.07
C GLY A 130 -27.10 -5.62 4.81
N ARG A 131 -26.55 -4.50 4.34
CA ARG A 131 -25.61 -4.49 3.18
C ARG A 131 -24.25 -5.00 3.58
N TYR A 132 -23.65 -5.89 2.78
CA TYR A 132 -22.24 -6.25 2.90
C TYR A 132 -21.38 -5.16 2.28
N VAL A 133 -20.39 -4.68 3.04
CA VAL A 133 -19.52 -3.58 2.62
C VAL A 133 -18.04 -3.88 2.90
N ALA A 134 -17.19 -3.34 2.04
CA ALA A 134 -15.75 -3.23 2.24
C ALA A 134 -15.46 -1.86 2.87
N ILE A 135 -14.80 -1.85 4.01
CA ILE A 135 -14.41 -0.63 4.72
C ILE A 135 -12.89 -0.53 4.70
N LYS A 136 -12.38 0.38 3.88
CA LYS A 136 -10.97 0.73 3.85
C LYS A 136 -10.72 1.87 4.83
N VAL A 137 -9.91 1.61 5.86
CA VAL A 137 -9.58 2.58 6.91
C VAL A 137 -8.10 2.93 6.86
N ARG A 138 -7.79 4.21 6.90
CA ARG A 138 -6.43 4.73 6.88
C ARG A 138 -5.72 4.46 8.22
N TYR A 139 -4.43 4.11 8.16
CA TYR A 139 -3.66 3.91 9.39
C TYR A 139 -3.53 5.21 10.19
N PRO A 140 -3.64 5.16 11.53
CA PRO A 140 -3.51 6.32 12.39
C PRO A 140 -2.16 7.00 12.20
N GLY A 141 -2.18 8.31 11.91
CA GLY A 141 -0.98 9.13 11.76
C GLY A 141 -0.16 8.88 10.49
N ILE A 142 -0.63 8.06 9.55
CA ILE A 142 0.13 7.71 8.32
C ILE A 142 0.39 8.94 7.45
N ARG A 143 -0.53 9.90 7.36
CA ARG A 143 -0.33 11.15 6.61
C ARG A 143 0.91 11.91 7.09
N GLY A 144 1.06 12.07 8.42
CA GLY A 144 2.25 12.69 9.02
C GLY A 144 3.52 11.89 8.80
N ALA A 145 3.42 10.56 8.80
CA ALA A 145 4.54 9.67 8.52
C ALA A 145 5.01 9.81 7.06
N VAL A 146 4.09 9.77 6.10
CA VAL A 146 4.38 9.96 4.66
C VAL A 146 5.01 11.32 4.40
N MET A 147 4.48 12.40 5.00
CA MET A 147 5.05 13.74 4.85
C MET A 147 6.47 13.84 5.44
N THR A 148 6.76 13.11 6.51
CA THR A 148 8.10 13.02 7.09
C THR A 148 9.04 12.23 6.17
N ASP A 149 8.56 11.12 5.61
CA ASP A 149 9.33 10.30 4.66
C ASP A 149 9.70 11.10 3.41
N LEU A 150 8.77 11.87 2.86
CA LEU A 150 9.01 12.74 1.71
C LEU A 150 10.10 13.80 1.96
N LYS A 151 10.15 14.35 3.17
CA LYS A 151 11.22 15.28 3.56
C LYS A 151 12.59 14.59 3.63
N THR A 152 12.59 13.32 4.02
CA THR A 152 13.83 12.52 4.14
C THR A 152 14.24 11.84 2.84
N LEU A 153 13.35 11.72 1.84
CA LEU A 153 13.65 11.13 0.53
C LEU A 153 14.74 11.86 -0.24
N GLY A 154 14.90 13.17 -0.07
CA GLY A 154 16.04 13.92 -0.59
C GLY A 154 17.40 13.35 -0.09
N TRP A 155 17.40 12.73 1.07
CA TRP A 155 18.52 12.06 1.68
C TRP A 155 18.77 10.65 1.10
N LEU A 156 17.71 9.91 0.78
CA LEU A 156 17.79 8.57 0.18
C LEU A 156 18.21 8.59 -1.29
N SER A 157 17.95 9.68 -2.01
CA SER A 157 18.38 9.84 -3.40
C SER A 157 19.90 10.00 -3.56
N ALA A 158 20.62 10.41 -2.52
CA ALA A 158 22.07 10.59 -2.56
C ALA A 158 22.88 9.28 -2.72
N PRO A 159 22.50 8.12 -2.11
CA PRO A 159 23.24 6.87 -2.25
C PRO A 159 22.88 6.03 -3.45
N MET A 160 21.80 6.33 -4.18
CA MET A 160 21.32 5.52 -5.32
C MET A 160 22.02 5.85 -6.65
N GLY A 161 23.29 6.22 -6.61
CA GLY A 161 24.07 6.75 -7.75
C GLY A 161 24.14 5.88 -9.01
N SER A 162 23.87 4.57 -8.95
CA SER A 162 23.84 3.71 -10.15
C SER A 162 22.44 3.55 -10.75
N LEU A 163 21.37 3.67 -9.94
CA LEU A 163 20.00 3.83 -10.41
C LEU A 163 19.77 5.21 -11.06
N ARG A 164 20.73 6.13 -10.90
CA ARG A 164 20.68 7.50 -11.44
C ARG A 164 20.84 7.58 -12.95
N ARG A 165 21.23 6.51 -13.64
CA ARG A 165 21.26 6.49 -15.11
C ARG A 165 19.85 6.30 -15.66
N GLY A 166 19.03 7.36 -15.57
CA GLY A 166 17.70 7.43 -16.16
C GLY A 166 16.56 7.78 -15.22
N PHE A 167 16.78 7.81 -13.90
CA PHE A 167 15.72 8.11 -12.93
C PHE A 167 16.06 9.38 -12.14
N ASP A 168 15.57 10.53 -12.61
CA ASP A 168 15.63 11.78 -11.85
C ASP A 168 14.45 11.86 -10.89
N LEU A 169 14.68 11.41 -9.65
CA LEU A 169 13.69 11.48 -8.57
C LEU A 169 13.20 12.91 -8.30
N SER A 170 13.96 13.94 -8.67
CA SER A 170 13.57 15.33 -8.47
C SER A 170 12.42 15.72 -9.41
N SER A 171 12.46 15.28 -10.66
CA SER A 171 11.41 15.49 -11.65
C SER A 171 10.14 14.69 -11.30
N TYR A 172 10.29 13.50 -10.73
CA TYR A 172 9.17 12.66 -10.32
C TYR A 172 8.60 13.00 -8.94
N ARG A 173 9.30 13.81 -8.14
CA ARG A 173 8.87 14.16 -6.79
C ARG A 173 7.45 14.72 -6.74
N GLN A 174 7.11 15.61 -7.66
CA GLN A 174 5.77 16.22 -7.69
C GLN A 174 4.69 15.19 -8.09
N VAL A 175 5.01 14.32 -9.03
CA VAL A 175 4.10 13.22 -9.44
C VAL A 175 3.86 12.26 -8.27
N ILE A 176 4.92 11.88 -7.55
CA ILE A 176 4.82 11.02 -6.37
C ILE A 176 4.00 11.72 -5.27
N LEU A 177 4.23 13.00 -5.04
CA LEU A 177 3.47 13.80 -4.07
C LEU A 177 1.98 13.83 -4.42
N ASN A 178 1.64 14.17 -5.66
CA ASN A 178 0.25 14.23 -6.11
C ASN A 178 -0.44 12.87 -6.00
N ASN A 179 0.23 11.79 -6.41
CA ASN A 179 -0.32 10.43 -6.29
C ASN A 179 -0.54 10.04 -4.83
N LEU A 180 0.40 10.39 -3.93
CA LEU A 180 0.27 10.10 -2.50
C LEU A 180 -0.83 10.94 -1.83
N GLU A 181 -1.01 12.18 -2.25
CA GLU A 181 -2.12 13.02 -1.77
C GLU A 181 -3.46 12.43 -2.17
N CYS A 182 -3.59 11.95 -3.42
CA CYS A 182 -4.79 11.23 -3.87
C CYS A 182 -5.03 9.95 -3.05
N GLU A 183 -3.99 9.17 -2.74
CA GLU A 183 -4.12 7.96 -1.94
C GLU A 183 -4.37 8.22 -0.44
N LEU A 184 -4.06 9.42 0.03
CA LEU A 184 -4.30 9.84 1.42
C LEU A 184 -5.67 10.50 1.64
N ASP A 185 -6.40 10.82 0.59
CA ASP A 185 -7.77 11.31 0.65
C ASP A 185 -8.71 10.32 -0.06
N TYR A 186 -9.41 9.52 0.73
CA TYR A 186 -10.30 8.49 0.19
C TYR A 186 -11.55 9.02 -0.51
N ARG A 187 -11.87 10.33 -0.40
CA ARG A 187 -12.89 10.95 -1.23
C ARG A 187 -12.47 10.98 -2.69
N LEU A 188 -11.19 11.27 -2.97
CA LEU A 188 -10.64 11.22 -4.32
C LEU A 188 -10.65 9.79 -4.88
N GLU A 189 -10.33 8.79 -4.04
CA GLU A 189 -10.43 7.39 -4.45
C GLU A 189 -11.89 6.99 -4.75
N ALA A 190 -12.84 7.48 -3.95
CA ALA A 190 -14.28 7.29 -4.20
C ALA A 190 -14.73 7.96 -5.52
N GLU A 191 -14.23 9.16 -5.83
CA GLU A 191 -14.49 9.84 -7.11
C GLU A 191 -13.96 9.00 -8.29
N CYS A 192 -12.71 8.55 -8.22
CA CYS A 192 -12.14 7.67 -9.24
C CYS A 192 -12.94 6.37 -9.41
N LEU A 193 -13.42 5.77 -8.32
CA LEU A 193 -14.21 4.54 -8.36
C LEU A 193 -15.56 4.77 -9.07
N ARG A 194 -16.23 5.89 -8.79
CA ARG A 194 -17.47 6.28 -9.49
C ARG A 194 -17.25 6.54 -10.97
N ASP A 195 -16.22 7.29 -11.31
CA ASP A 195 -15.89 7.62 -12.69
C ASP A 195 -15.61 6.34 -13.48
N PHE A 196 -14.79 5.45 -12.92
CA PHE A 196 -14.49 4.16 -13.52
C PHE A 196 -15.75 3.30 -13.70
N GLY A 197 -16.61 3.23 -12.67
CA GLY A 197 -17.89 2.52 -12.76
C GLY A 197 -18.80 3.10 -13.84
N SER A 198 -18.82 4.43 -14.01
CA SER A 198 -19.61 5.07 -15.08
C SER A 198 -19.05 4.77 -16.47
N TRP A 199 -17.75 4.75 -16.64
CA TRP A 199 -17.10 4.44 -17.93
C TRP A 199 -17.27 2.98 -18.34
N THR A 200 -17.31 2.08 -17.36
CA THR A 200 -17.43 0.62 -17.57
C THR A 200 -18.86 0.09 -17.43
N ALA A 201 -19.86 0.94 -17.30
CA ALA A 201 -21.24 0.55 -17.05
C ALA A 201 -21.84 -0.40 -18.11
N ASN A 202 -21.30 -0.43 -19.34
CA ASN A 202 -21.71 -1.30 -20.42
C ASN A 202 -20.85 -2.58 -20.54
N GLU A 203 -19.82 -2.73 -19.72
CA GLU A 203 -18.90 -3.87 -19.76
C GLU A 203 -19.42 -5.00 -18.86
N GLN A 204 -19.98 -6.05 -19.48
CA GLN A 204 -20.63 -7.15 -18.75
C GLN A 204 -19.66 -8.00 -17.90
N ASN A 205 -18.38 -7.95 -18.20
CA ASN A 205 -17.34 -8.75 -17.54
C ASN A 205 -16.58 -8.00 -16.45
N LEU A 206 -17.01 -6.76 -16.14
CA LEU A 206 -16.40 -5.93 -15.11
C LEU A 206 -17.41 -5.62 -14.02
N VAL A 207 -17.01 -5.85 -12.78
CA VAL A 207 -17.76 -5.44 -11.59
C VAL A 207 -16.94 -4.36 -10.90
N VAL A 208 -17.54 -3.17 -10.74
CA VAL A 208 -16.94 -2.06 -10.03
C VAL A 208 -17.73 -1.85 -8.74
N PRO A 209 -17.07 -1.92 -7.57
CA PRO A 209 -17.76 -1.72 -6.30
C PRO A 209 -18.44 -0.36 -6.21
N THR A 210 -19.65 -0.33 -5.67
CA THR A 210 -20.42 0.91 -5.50
C THR A 210 -20.06 1.61 -4.21
N VAL A 211 -19.71 2.90 -4.28
CA VAL A 211 -19.37 3.71 -3.12
C VAL A 211 -20.60 3.94 -2.23
N VAL A 212 -20.43 3.80 -0.92
CA VAL A 212 -21.42 4.16 0.11
C VAL A 212 -21.08 5.56 0.61
N GLU A 213 -21.68 6.57 -0.02
CA GLU A 213 -21.31 7.98 0.13
C GLU A 213 -21.46 8.48 1.58
N GLU A 214 -22.55 8.08 2.25
CA GLU A 214 -22.89 8.52 3.60
C GLU A 214 -21.90 8.03 4.67
N LEU A 215 -21.07 7.03 4.32
CA LEU A 215 -20.05 6.45 5.22
C LEU A 215 -18.62 6.76 4.76
N THR A 216 -18.46 7.36 3.59
CA THR A 216 -17.13 7.68 3.02
C THR A 216 -16.66 9.05 3.49
N THR A 217 -15.41 9.12 3.96
CA THR A 217 -14.76 10.34 4.48
C THR A 217 -13.35 10.46 3.89
N GLU A 218 -12.56 11.45 4.31
CA GLU A 218 -11.14 11.54 3.94
C GLU A 218 -10.31 10.34 4.45
N GLU A 219 -10.68 9.77 5.60
CA GLU A 219 -9.94 8.68 6.24
C GLU A 219 -10.55 7.29 6.04
N VAL A 220 -11.78 7.22 5.54
CA VAL A 220 -12.54 5.97 5.40
C VAL A 220 -13.23 5.93 4.04
N LEU A 221 -12.97 4.88 3.25
CA LEU A 221 -13.74 4.57 2.05
C LEU A 221 -14.62 3.37 2.34
N VAL A 222 -15.90 3.50 2.04
CA VAL A 222 -16.86 2.40 2.13
C VAL A 222 -17.45 2.13 0.75
N SER A 223 -17.39 0.87 0.32
CA SER A 223 -17.98 0.41 -0.94
C SER A 223 -18.73 -0.91 -0.73
N SER A 224 -19.51 -1.33 -1.74
CA SER A 224 -20.07 -2.68 -1.76
C SER A 224 -18.96 -3.72 -1.62
N TRP A 225 -19.28 -4.84 -0.93
CA TRP A 225 -18.41 -5.99 -0.90
C TRP A 225 -18.70 -6.85 -2.12
N GLU A 226 -17.65 -7.12 -2.91
CA GLU A 226 -17.77 -8.00 -4.07
C GLU A 226 -17.08 -9.33 -3.76
N GLU A 227 -17.77 -10.43 -3.97
CA GLU A 227 -17.21 -11.77 -3.79
C GLU A 227 -16.38 -12.15 -5.01
N GLY A 228 -15.27 -12.84 -4.80
CA GLY A 228 -14.41 -13.30 -5.88
C GLY A 228 -13.20 -14.06 -5.39
N GLU A 229 -12.51 -14.70 -6.33
CA GLU A 229 -11.22 -15.34 -6.09
C GLU A 229 -10.08 -14.36 -6.34
N THR A 230 -8.99 -14.48 -5.59
CA THR A 230 -7.80 -13.67 -5.84
C THR A 230 -7.14 -14.08 -7.17
N TRP A 231 -6.45 -13.14 -7.82
CA TRP A 231 -5.68 -13.46 -9.03
C TRP A 231 -4.67 -14.60 -8.80
N GLN A 232 -4.10 -14.69 -7.60
CA GLN A 232 -3.18 -15.77 -7.24
C GLN A 232 -3.88 -17.13 -7.18
N ASP A 233 -5.10 -17.19 -6.65
CA ASP A 233 -5.90 -18.41 -6.61
C ASP A 233 -6.35 -18.81 -8.01
N VAL A 234 -6.81 -17.85 -8.81
CA VAL A 234 -7.16 -18.08 -10.23
C VAL A 234 -5.95 -18.66 -10.97
N ARG A 235 -4.77 -18.02 -10.87
CA ARG A 235 -3.56 -18.49 -11.55
C ARG A 235 -3.09 -19.86 -11.10
N ARG A 236 -3.32 -20.22 -9.83
CA ARG A 236 -2.95 -21.53 -9.26
C ARG A 236 -3.93 -22.62 -9.65
N ASN A 237 -5.21 -22.33 -9.69
CA ASN A 237 -6.29 -23.30 -9.81
C ASN A 237 -6.81 -23.45 -11.24
N TRP A 238 -6.66 -22.42 -12.08
CA TRP A 238 -7.09 -22.45 -13.48
C TRP A 238 -5.92 -22.96 -14.33
N SER A 239 -5.92 -24.28 -14.60
CA SER A 239 -5.06 -24.81 -15.64
C SER A 239 -5.51 -24.25 -16.98
N THR A 240 -4.61 -23.71 -17.76
CA THR A 240 -4.81 -23.41 -19.17
C THR A 240 -5.27 -24.69 -19.88
N GLN A 241 -6.55 -24.73 -20.25
CA GLN A 241 -7.06 -25.68 -21.23
C GLN A 241 -6.69 -25.23 -22.63
#